data_6cb62dab0eac7b869fb1cfb4b417db71
#
_entry.id   6cb62dab0eac7b869fb1cfb4b417db71
#
_cell.length_a   1.000
_cell.length_b   1.000
_cell.length_c   1.000
_cell.angle_alpha   90.00
_cell.angle_beta   90.00
_cell.angle_gamma   90.00
#
_symmetry.space_group_name_H-M   'P 1'
#
loop_
_entity.id
_entity.type
_entity.pdbx_description
1 polymer ?
#
loop_
_entity_poly.entity_id
_entity_poly.type
_entity_poly.pdbx_seq_one_letter_code
_entity_poly.pdbx_strand_id
1 'polypeptide(L)'
;MLKYIASLSVSKFIISILGAFYIHLVFFTSNVNLRNRRNIDSLLKKKKSFIYSFWHDQLLMCPLTWDSDSEIKVLISKHRDGDIISKVISILGFGSIRGSTNKPQKNKNKGSLRAVRQIIKS
;
A
#
# COMPACT_ATOMS: atom_id res chain seq x y z
N MET A 1 21.99 8.11 16.89
CA MET A 1 21.97 6.64 17.10
C MET A 1 20.73 5.96 16.52
N LEU A 2 19.52 6.33 16.89
CA LEU A 2 18.27 5.76 16.34
C LEU A 2 18.16 5.87 14.80
N LYS A 3 18.56 7.00 14.19
CA LYS A 3 18.55 7.19 12.71
C LYS A 3 19.51 6.25 11.98
N TYR A 4 20.60 5.85 12.59
CA TYR A 4 21.57 4.93 12.02
C TYR A 4 21.06 3.48 12.06
N ILE A 5 20.45 3.07 13.16
CA ILE A 5 19.84 1.74 13.30
C ILE A 5 18.67 1.57 12.31
N ALA A 6 17.85 2.59 12.14
CA ALA A 6 16.76 2.56 11.15
C ALA A 6 17.23 2.56 9.68
N SER A 7 18.51 2.81 9.41
CA SER A 7 19.07 2.74 8.06
C SER A 7 19.53 1.34 7.66
N LEU A 8 19.75 0.45 8.60
CA LEU A 8 20.18 -0.93 8.34
C LEU A 8 19.03 -1.74 7.71
N SER A 9 19.33 -2.52 6.69
CA SER A 9 18.34 -3.35 5.98
C SER A 9 17.60 -4.31 6.91
N VAL A 10 18.32 -4.84 7.90
CA VAL A 10 17.79 -5.78 8.91
C VAL A 10 16.77 -5.10 9.83
N SER A 11 17.06 -3.90 10.32
CA SER A 11 16.13 -3.18 11.19
C SER A 11 14.85 -2.76 10.47
N LYS A 12 14.94 -2.37 9.19
CA LYS A 12 13.75 -2.11 8.37
C LYS A 12 12.90 -3.37 8.21
N PHE A 13 13.51 -4.53 8.07
CA PHE A 13 12.80 -5.79 7.96
C PHE A 13 12.06 -6.14 9.27
N ILE A 14 12.75 -6.04 10.41
CA ILE A 14 12.15 -6.28 11.74
C ILE A 14 10.99 -5.30 11.99
N ILE A 15 11.17 -4.01 11.72
CA ILE A 15 10.13 -2.99 11.88
C ILE A 15 8.92 -3.31 10.97
N SER A 16 9.16 -3.83 9.76
CA SER A 16 8.07 -4.19 8.85
C SER A 16 7.27 -5.40 9.34
N ILE A 17 7.94 -6.40 9.92
CA ILE A 17 7.26 -7.56 10.54
C ILE A 17 6.42 -7.11 11.74
N LEU A 18 6.99 -6.29 12.63
CA LEU A 18 6.28 -5.77 13.79
C LEU A 18 5.08 -4.91 13.36
N GLY A 19 5.24 -4.10 12.31
CA GLY A 19 4.15 -3.30 11.73
C GLY A 19 3.04 -4.18 11.16
N ALA A 20 3.37 -5.21 10.39
CA ALA A 20 2.39 -6.15 9.85
C ALA A 20 1.65 -6.91 10.97
N PHE A 21 2.40 -7.36 11.98
CA PHE A 21 1.81 -8.01 13.16
C PHE A 21 0.85 -7.09 13.91
N TYR A 22 1.25 -5.83 14.14
CA TYR A 22 0.40 -4.83 14.78
C TYR A 22 -0.89 -4.59 14.00
N ILE A 23 -0.82 -4.46 12.69
CA ILE A 23 -2.00 -4.28 11.83
C ILE A 23 -2.95 -5.47 11.95
N HIS A 24 -2.44 -6.70 11.91
CA HIS A 24 -3.24 -7.90 12.13
C HIS A 24 -3.87 -7.94 13.53
N LEU A 25 -3.10 -7.63 14.56
CA LEU A 25 -3.59 -7.59 15.94
C LEU A 25 -4.75 -6.62 16.08
N VAL A 26 -4.60 -5.40 15.57
CA VAL A 26 -5.66 -4.38 15.62
C VAL A 26 -6.88 -4.82 14.82
N PHE A 27 -6.69 -5.41 13.64
CA PHE A 27 -7.79 -5.89 12.83
C PHE A 27 -8.59 -6.99 13.54
N PHE A 28 -7.93 -7.99 14.12
CA PHE A 28 -8.60 -9.10 14.82
C PHE A 28 -9.24 -8.67 16.15
N THR A 29 -8.74 -7.63 16.78
CA THR A 29 -9.33 -7.08 18.02
C THR A 29 -10.41 -6.03 17.75
N SER A 30 -10.57 -5.59 16.50
CA SER A 30 -11.54 -4.58 16.09
C SER A 30 -12.79 -5.21 15.49
N ASN A 31 -13.94 -4.60 15.74
CA ASN A 31 -15.18 -4.99 15.08
C ASN A 31 -15.30 -4.26 13.73
N VAL A 32 -14.91 -4.93 12.65
CA VAL A 32 -14.89 -4.37 11.30
C VAL A 32 -16.21 -4.64 10.59
N ASN A 33 -16.94 -3.57 10.22
CA ASN A 33 -18.20 -3.66 9.50
C ASN A 33 -18.06 -3.09 8.09
N LEU A 34 -18.09 -3.95 7.08
CA LEU A 34 -17.99 -3.57 5.67
C LEU A 34 -19.37 -3.22 5.11
N ARG A 35 -19.57 -1.95 4.77
CA ARG A 35 -20.83 -1.46 4.18
C ARG A 35 -20.67 -1.22 2.67
N ASN A 36 -21.77 -1.40 1.92
CA ASN A 36 -21.86 -1.08 0.48
C ASN A 36 -20.86 -1.82 -0.43
N ARG A 37 -20.49 -3.03 -0.08
CA ARG A 37 -19.52 -3.85 -0.82
C ARG A 37 -20.03 -4.25 -2.22
N ARG A 38 -21.34 -4.24 -2.46
CA ARG A 38 -21.97 -4.68 -3.73
C ARG A 38 -21.34 -4.07 -4.99
N ASN A 39 -20.92 -2.81 -4.92
CA ASN A 39 -20.31 -2.12 -6.07
C ASN A 39 -18.96 -2.73 -6.43
N ILE A 40 -18.11 -3.02 -5.43
CA ILE A 40 -16.81 -3.66 -5.62
C ILE A 40 -17.00 -5.08 -6.17
N ASP A 41 -17.88 -5.87 -5.56
CA ASP A 41 -18.17 -7.24 -5.98
C ASP A 41 -18.67 -7.30 -7.43
N SER A 42 -19.47 -6.33 -7.86
CA SER A 42 -19.95 -6.25 -9.24
C SER A 42 -18.82 -5.97 -10.24
N LEU A 43 -17.83 -5.16 -9.87
CA LEU A 43 -16.65 -4.86 -10.70
C LEU A 43 -15.72 -6.07 -10.79
N LEU A 44 -15.50 -6.74 -9.67
CA LEU A 44 -14.69 -7.96 -9.58
C LEU A 44 -15.29 -9.09 -10.42
N LYS A 45 -16.60 -9.35 -10.31
CA LYS A 45 -17.31 -10.33 -11.13
C LYS A 45 -17.18 -10.05 -12.63
N LYS A 46 -17.19 -8.78 -13.02
CA LYS A 46 -17.03 -8.34 -14.41
C LYS A 46 -15.56 -8.30 -14.86
N LYS A 47 -14.62 -8.67 -13.99
CA LYS A 47 -13.16 -8.59 -14.24
C LYS A 47 -12.72 -7.21 -14.75
N LYS A 48 -13.35 -6.13 -14.24
CA LYS A 48 -13.00 -4.77 -14.62
C LYS A 48 -11.94 -4.22 -13.67
N SER A 49 -10.91 -3.61 -14.25
CA SER A 49 -9.92 -2.86 -13.48
C SER A 49 -10.56 -1.60 -12.88
N PHE A 50 -10.23 -1.28 -11.65
CA PHE A 50 -10.69 -0.07 -10.97
C PHE A 50 -9.62 0.44 -10.00
N ILE A 51 -9.72 1.70 -9.62
CA ILE A 51 -8.85 2.32 -8.62
C ILE A 51 -9.66 2.45 -7.33
N TYR A 52 -9.15 1.82 -6.27
CA TYR A 52 -9.69 1.96 -4.93
C TYR A 52 -8.94 3.06 -4.20
N SER A 53 -9.61 4.15 -3.87
CA SER A 53 -9.04 5.27 -3.13
C SER A 53 -9.68 5.40 -1.75
N PHE A 54 -8.87 5.75 -0.77
CA PHE A 54 -9.28 5.91 0.63
C PHE A 54 -8.52 7.08 1.27
N TRP A 55 -9.05 7.57 2.39
CA TRP A 55 -8.40 8.62 3.14
C TRP A 55 -7.13 8.11 3.82
N HIS A 56 -6.15 8.99 3.98
CA HIS A 56 -4.83 8.63 4.51
C HIS A 56 -4.87 8.05 5.94
N ASP A 57 -5.83 8.44 6.75
CA ASP A 57 -6.08 7.92 8.08
C ASP A 57 -6.58 6.46 8.12
N GLN A 58 -7.16 5.97 7.00
CA GLN A 58 -7.64 4.60 6.86
C GLN A 58 -6.55 3.62 6.37
N LEU A 59 -5.34 4.10 6.19
CA LEU A 59 -4.25 3.37 5.53
C LEU A 59 -3.89 2.05 6.23
N LEU A 60 -4.00 2.00 7.55
CA LEU A 60 -3.63 0.80 8.32
C LEU A 60 -4.65 -0.33 8.18
N MET A 61 -5.94 -0.02 8.09
CA MET A 61 -7.01 -1.01 8.10
C MET A 61 -7.44 -1.42 6.70
N CYS A 62 -7.30 -0.55 5.72
CA CYS A 62 -7.77 -0.76 4.36
C CYS A 62 -7.24 -2.05 3.71
N PRO A 63 -5.95 -2.44 3.83
CA PRO A 63 -5.46 -3.67 3.22
C PRO A 63 -6.20 -4.92 3.71
N LEU A 64 -6.46 -5.03 5.00
CA LEU A 64 -7.09 -6.23 5.59
C LEU A 64 -8.60 -6.29 5.36
N THR A 65 -9.22 -5.23 4.87
CA THR A 65 -10.63 -5.24 4.45
C THR A 65 -10.84 -5.83 3.06
N TRP A 66 -9.75 -6.10 2.35
CA TRP A 66 -9.76 -6.74 1.05
C TRP A 66 -9.77 -8.27 1.21
N ASP A 67 -10.84 -8.91 0.80
CA ASP A 67 -11.04 -10.36 0.90
C ASP A 67 -11.32 -11.01 -0.47
N SER A 68 -10.68 -10.53 -1.50
CA SER A 68 -10.77 -11.08 -2.85
C SER A 68 -9.42 -11.67 -3.28
N ASP A 69 -9.46 -12.74 -4.07
CA ASP A 69 -8.28 -13.33 -4.72
C ASP A 69 -7.68 -12.44 -5.82
N SER A 70 -8.33 -11.31 -6.10
CA SER A 70 -7.84 -10.37 -7.12
C SER A 70 -6.61 -9.63 -6.64
N GLU A 71 -5.59 -9.54 -7.50
CA GLU A 71 -4.36 -8.82 -7.22
C GLU A 71 -4.62 -7.33 -7.00
N ILE A 72 -4.11 -6.81 -5.89
CA ILE A 72 -4.07 -5.37 -5.62
C ILE A 72 -2.65 -4.86 -5.61
N LYS A 73 -2.45 -3.67 -6.18
CA LYS A 73 -1.20 -2.92 -6.12
C LYS A 73 -1.41 -1.58 -5.43
N VAL A 74 -0.68 -1.37 -4.35
CA VAL A 74 -0.75 -0.13 -3.56
C VAL A 74 0.27 0.88 -4.06
N LEU A 75 -0.17 2.11 -4.35
CA LEU A 75 0.73 3.19 -4.73
C LEU A 75 1.41 3.78 -3.49
N ILE A 76 2.73 3.67 -3.41
CA ILE A 76 3.53 4.07 -2.26
C ILE A 76 4.62 5.07 -2.68
N SER A 77 4.84 6.08 -1.86
CA SER A 77 5.90 7.09 -2.06
C SER A 77 7.29 6.46 -2.11
N LYS A 78 8.20 7.05 -2.91
CA LYS A 78 9.62 6.66 -2.99
C LYS A 78 10.48 7.14 -1.81
N HIS A 79 9.91 7.84 -0.84
CA HIS A 79 10.65 8.24 0.36
C HIS A 79 11.10 7.03 1.20
N ARG A 80 12.08 7.25 2.09
CA ARG A 80 12.66 6.21 2.97
C ARG A 80 11.59 5.50 3.80
N ASP A 81 10.60 6.23 4.30
CA ASP A 81 9.50 5.67 5.09
C ASP A 81 8.61 4.76 4.23
N GLY A 82 8.45 5.09 2.94
CA GLY A 82 7.76 4.24 1.98
C GLY A 82 8.42 2.87 1.76
N ASP A 83 9.72 2.71 2.06
CA ASP A 83 10.39 1.41 1.97
C ASP A 83 9.87 0.45 3.05
N ILE A 84 9.66 0.95 4.26
CA ILE A 84 9.11 0.17 5.37
C ILE A 84 7.66 -0.20 5.05
N ILE A 85 6.85 0.78 4.62
CA ILE A 85 5.44 0.56 4.26
C ILE A 85 5.33 -0.45 3.12
N SER A 86 6.18 -0.36 2.09
CA SER A 86 6.17 -1.31 0.97
C SER A 86 6.46 -2.74 1.42
N LYS A 87 7.35 -2.93 2.39
CA LYS A 87 7.63 -4.24 2.99
C LYS A 87 6.46 -4.75 3.82
N VAL A 88 5.84 -3.88 4.63
CA VAL A 88 4.62 -4.23 5.39
C VAL A 88 3.52 -4.71 4.44
N ILE A 89 3.23 -3.95 3.41
CA ILE A 89 2.22 -4.28 2.39
C ILE A 89 2.54 -5.61 1.70
N SER A 90 3.82 -5.87 1.38
CA SER A 90 4.25 -7.15 0.81
C SER A 90 4.05 -8.32 1.78
N ILE A 91 4.32 -8.13 3.09
CA ILE A 91 4.07 -9.15 4.12
C ILE A 91 2.56 -9.46 4.24
N LEU A 92 1.72 -8.44 4.05
CA LEU A 92 0.26 -8.59 4.03
C LEU A 92 -0.28 -9.22 2.73
N GLY A 93 0.59 -9.57 1.77
CA GLY A 93 0.20 -10.24 0.52
C GLY A 93 -0.16 -9.32 -0.64
N PHE A 94 0.10 -7.99 -0.53
CA PHE A 94 -0.23 -7.03 -1.58
C PHE A 94 0.98 -6.59 -2.39
N GLY A 95 0.77 -6.32 -3.68
CA GLY A 95 1.77 -5.69 -4.53
C GLY A 95 1.95 -4.20 -4.22
N SER A 96 3.08 -3.62 -4.59
CA SER A 96 3.31 -2.19 -4.46
C SER A 96 3.88 -1.56 -5.71
N ILE A 97 3.40 -0.35 -6.05
CA ILE A 97 3.94 0.50 -7.11
C ILE A 97 4.59 1.70 -6.45
N ARG A 98 5.87 1.92 -6.76
CA ARG A 98 6.65 3.02 -6.18
C ARG A 98 6.55 4.27 -7.07
N GLY A 99 5.81 5.26 -6.61
CA GLY A 99 5.63 6.53 -7.28
C GLY A 99 5.96 7.72 -6.37
N SER A 100 6.38 8.83 -6.94
CA SER A 100 6.56 10.09 -6.22
C SER A 100 6.23 11.25 -7.14
N THR A 101 5.45 12.20 -6.64
CA THR A 101 5.33 13.52 -7.22
C THR A 101 6.52 14.33 -6.76
N ASN A 102 7.54 14.50 -7.59
CA ASN A 102 8.59 15.44 -7.31
C ASN A 102 8.00 16.85 -7.32
N LYS A 103 8.40 17.70 -6.35
CA LYS A 103 8.15 19.14 -6.39
C LYS A 103 8.55 19.68 -7.78
N PRO A 104 7.84 20.68 -8.32
CA PRO A 104 8.09 21.19 -9.66
C PRO A 104 9.46 21.89 -9.77
N GLN A 105 10.53 21.13 -9.80
CA GLN A 105 11.79 21.57 -10.33
C GLN A 105 11.84 21.15 -11.80
N LYS A 106 12.01 22.14 -12.67
CA LYS A 106 12.16 22.01 -14.12
C LYS A 106 12.86 20.68 -14.50
N ASN A 107 12.16 19.85 -15.27
CA ASN A 107 12.64 18.64 -15.97
C ASN A 107 12.72 17.27 -15.26
N LYS A 108 12.02 16.97 -14.16
CA LYS A 108 12.06 15.60 -13.57
C LYS A 108 10.70 14.95 -13.27
N ASN A 109 9.77 14.99 -14.21
CA ASN A 109 8.47 14.27 -14.09
C ASN A 109 8.55 12.76 -14.40
N LYS A 110 9.75 12.18 -14.48
CA LYS A 110 9.90 10.77 -14.89
C LYS A 110 9.38 9.74 -13.89
N GLY A 111 9.26 10.09 -12.60
CA GLY A 111 8.84 9.15 -11.56
C GLY A 111 7.32 8.95 -11.50
N SER A 112 6.54 10.02 -11.63
CA SER A 112 5.08 9.96 -11.64
C SER A 112 4.54 9.31 -12.91
N LEU A 113 5.11 9.65 -14.07
CA LEU A 113 4.74 9.03 -15.35
C LEU A 113 5.03 7.52 -15.39
N ARG A 114 6.12 7.06 -14.78
CA ARG A 114 6.42 5.63 -14.65
C ARG A 114 5.38 4.92 -13.77
N ALA A 115 5.00 5.49 -12.64
CA ALA A 115 3.98 4.92 -11.77
C ALA A 115 2.63 4.81 -12.48
N VAL A 116 2.19 5.86 -13.18
CA VAL A 116 0.95 5.84 -13.98
C VAL A 116 1.01 4.77 -15.06
N ARG A 117 2.13 4.66 -15.80
CA ARG A 117 2.30 3.59 -16.80
C ARG A 117 2.26 2.18 -16.20
N GLN A 118 2.80 1.99 -15.00
CA GLN A 118 2.72 0.69 -14.31
C GLN A 118 1.29 0.36 -13.88
N ILE A 119 0.52 1.37 -13.42
CA ILE A 119 -0.90 1.19 -13.07
C ILE A 119 -1.73 0.79 -14.31
N ILE A 120 -1.47 1.42 -15.47
CA ILE A 120 -2.20 1.13 -16.71
C ILE A 120 -1.86 -0.26 -17.27
N LYS A 121 -0.66 -0.77 -17.02
CA LYS A 121 -0.19 -2.07 -17.54
C LYS A 121 -0.47 -3.24 -16.61
N SER A 122 -0.88 -2.98 -15.38
CA SER A 122 -1.24 -4.00 -14.40
C SER A 122 -2.72 -4.33 -14.44
#